data_9eb778cbe7721c15afb2a85398fc9fe3
#
_entry.id   9eb778cbe7721c15afb2a85398fc9fe3
#
_cell.length_a   1.000
_cell.length_b   1.000
_cell.length_c   1.000
_cell.angle_alpha   90.00
_cell.angle_beta   90.00
_cell.angle_gamma   90.00
#
_symmetry.space_group_name_H-M   'P 1'
#
loop_
_entity.id
_entity.type
_entity.pdbx_description
1 polymer ?
#
loop_
_entity_poly.entity_id
_entity_poly.type
_entity_poly.pdbx_seq_one_letter_code
_entity_poly.pdbx_strand_id
1 'polypeptide(L)'
;MGSGNRMTESQQIAQTLGIVVGAAPYCEQVTEERVNAISVKLRELVAATAEDDLDADLADEQFSAALEEGKTAVESGRIDPNRAEVDLNELEQKLSAY
;
A
#
# COMPACT_ATOMS: atom_id res chain seq x y z
N MET A 1 0.13 -29.55 4.98
CA MET A 1 0.09 -28.73 4.20
C MET A 1 -0.42 -27.46 4.53
N GLY A 2 -0.39 -26.76 5.27
CA GLY A 2 -0.89 -25.52 5.68
C GLY A 2 -0.60 -24.33 4.79
N SER A 3 -0.17 -24.60 3.62
CA SER A 3 0.20 -23.51 2.73
C SER A 3 -0.97 -22.79 2.11
N GLY A 4 -2.19 -23.25 2.34
CA GLY A 4 -3.37 -22.68 1.74
C GLY A 4 -3.65 -21.23 2.11
N ASN A 5 -3.04 -20.74 3.20
CA ASN A 5 -3.26 -19.37 3.65
C ASN A 5 -2.16 -18.40 3.19
N ARG A 6 -1.28 -18.86 2.35
CA ARG A 6 -0.19 -18.01 1.89
C ARG A 6 -0.72 -16.96 0.93
N MET A 7 -0.40 -15.71 1.19
CA MET A 7 -0.79 -14.60 0.32
C MET A 7 0.01 -14.64 -0.98
N THR A 8 -0.65 -14.28 -2.07
CA THR A 8 0.03 -14.11 -3.36
C THR A 8 0.87 -12.85 -3.33
N GLU A 9 1.76 -12.70 -4.32
CA GLU A 9 2.60 -11.52 -4.42
C GLU A 9 1.77 -10.24 -4.51
N SER A 10 0.71 -10.24 -5.32
CA SER A 10 -0.17 -9.08 -5.47
C SER A 10 -0.82 -8.71 -4.14
N GLN A 11 -1.29 -9.69 -3.38
CA GLN A 11 -1.90 -9.46 -2.07
C GLN A 11 -0.87 -8.92 -1.07
N GLN A 12 0.35 -9.45 -1.07
CA GLN A 12 1.42 -8.97 -0.20
C GLN A 12 1.80 -7.52 -0.50
N ILE A 13 1.92 -7.20 -1.78
CA ILE A 13 2.21 -5.83 -2.23
C ILE A 13 1.10 -4.90 -1.75
N ALA A 14 -0.15 -5.27 -2.00
CA ALA A 14 -1.30 -4.46 -1.61
C ALA A 14 -1.35 -4.21 -0.11
N GLN A 15 -1.14 -5.25 0.69
CA GLN A 15 -1.19 -5.15 2.14
C GLN A 15 -0.03 -4.31 2.69
N THR A 16 1.19 -4.59 2.25
CA THR A 16 2.37 -3.92 2.79
C THR A 16 2.43 -2.45 2.38
N LEU A 17 2.26 -2.19 1.09
CA LEU A 17 2.40 -0.84 0.57
C LEU A 17 1.15 0.00 0.77
N GLY A 18 -0.01 -0.63 0.92
CA GLY A 18 -1.23 0.08 1.25
C GLY A 18 -1.17 0.76 2.61
N ILE A 19 -0.49 0.16 3.57
CA ILE A 19 -0.28 0.75 4.90
C ILE A 19 0.52 2.06 4.78
N VAL A 20 1.56 2.05 3.95
CA VAL A 20 2.39 3.23 3.70
C VAL A 20 1.53 4.36 3.10
N VAL A 21 0.72 4.03 2.10
CA VAL A 21 -0.15 5.02 1.44
C VAL A 21 -1.21 5.54 2.40
N GLY A 22 -1.77 4.67 3.24
CA GLY A 22 -2.77 5.05 4.23
C GLY A 22 -2.24 5.99 5.30
N ALA A 23 -0.97 5.83 5.67
CA ALA A 23 -0.31 6.69 6.66
C ALA A 23 0.16 8.02 6.07
N ALA A 24 0.45 8.06 4.77
CA ALA A 24 1.07 9.21 4.12
C ALA A 24 0.28 10.54 4.24
N PRO A 25 -1.06 10.56 4.14
CA PRO A 25 -1.81 11.82 4.24
C PRO A 25 -1.65 12.57 5.56
N TYR A 26 -1.16 11.90 6.59
CA TYR A 26 -0.92 12.54 7.89
C TYR A 26 0.39 13.32 7.94
N CYS A 27 1.21 13.22 6.90
CA CYS A 27 2.44 13.99 6.82
C CYS A 27 2.15 15.31 6.08
N GLU A 28 2.45 16.44 6.71
CA GLU A 28 2.18 17.77 6.12
C GLU A 28 2.95 18.01 4.84
N GLN A 29 4.09 17.36 4.68
CA GLN A 29 4.93 17.56 3.51
C GLN A 29 4.49 16.74 2.30
N VAL A 30 3.52 15.85 2.50
CA VAL A 30 3.01 14.99 1.44
C VAL A 30 1.70 15.58 0.93
N THR A 31 1.64 15.88 -0.38
CA THR A 31 0.43 16.42 -0.98
C THR A 31 -0.55 15.31 -1.31
N GLU A 32 -1.82 15.66 -1.35
CA GLU A 32 -2.88 14.73 -1.74
C GLU A 32 -2.67 14.23 -3.18
N GLU A 33 -2.24 15.11 -4.08
CA GLU A 33 -1.95 14.73 -5.47
C GLU A 33 -0.87 13.66 -5.55
N ARG A 34 0.16 13.78 -4.73
CA ARG A 34 1.24 12.81 -4.67
C ARG A 34 0.74 11.46 -4.19
N VAL A 35 -0.07 11.45 -3.14
CA VAL A 35 -0.66 10.23 -2.60
C VAL A 35 -1.54 9.55 -3.64
N ASN A 36 -2.37 10.33 -4.34
CA ASN A 36 -3.25 9.79 -5.38
C ASN A 36 -2.46 9.19 -6.54
N ALA A 37 -1.40 9.86 -6.98
CA ALA A 37 -0.55 9.36 -8.06
C ALA A 37 0.10 8.03 -7.68
N ILE A 38 0.61 7.93 -6.46
CA ILE A 38 1.22 6.71 -5.96
C ILE A 38 0.19 5.59 -5.84
N SER A 39 -1.02 5.90 -5.36
CA SER A 39 -2.10 4.93 -5.24
C SER A 39 -2.47 4.33 -6.60
N VAL A 40 -2.56 5.17 -7.63
CA VAL A 40 -2.87 4.71 -8.99
C VAL A 40 -1.79 3.75 -9.49
N LYS A 41 -0.51 4.15 -9.34
CA LYS A 41 0.60 3.29 -9.78
C LYS A 41 0.64 1.98 -9.00
N LEU A 42 0.37 2.02 -7.71
CA LEU A 42 0.37 0.84 -6.88
C LEU A 42 -0.74 -0.13 -7.30
N ARG A 43 -1.92 0.39 -7.59
CA ARG A 43 -3.02 -0.44 -8.09
C ARG A 43 -2.69 -1.07 -9.43
N GLU A 44 -2.03 -0.32 -10.32
CA GLU A 44 -1.58 -0.86 -11.60
C GLU A 44 -0.57 -1.99 -11.41
N LEU A 45 0.36 -1.82 -10.48
CA LEU A 45 1.34 -2.86 -10.17
C LEU A 45 0.66 -4.11 -9.60
N VAL A 46 -0.28 -3.93 -8.69
CA VAL A 46 -1.05 -5.03 -8.10
C VAL A 46 -1.81 -5.79 -9.19
N ALA A 47 -2.47 -5.07 -10.09
CA ALA A 47 -3.20 -5.68 -11.19
C ALA A 47 -2.26 -6.46 -12.13
N ALA A 48 -1.07 -5.91 -12.38
CA ALA A 48 -0.08 -6.55 -13.25
C ALA A 48 0.52 -7.81 -12.63
N THR A 49 0.59 -7.88 -11.30
CA THR A 49 1.14 -9.05 -10.60
C THR A 49 0.09 -10.06 -10.19
N ALA A 50 -1.20 -9.71 -10.32
CA ALA A 50 -2.29 -10.62 -9.97
C ALA A 50 -2.31 -11.84 -10.90
N GLU A 51 -2.57 -13.00 -10.32
CA GLU A 51 -2.59 -14.25 -11.08
C GLU A 51 -3.84 -14.38 -11.94
N ASP A 52 -4.97 -13.87 -11.45
CA ASP A 52 -6.25 -13.89 -12.15
C ASP A 52 -7.16 -12.80 -11.59
N ASP A 53 -8.39 -12.72 -12.09
CA ASP A 53 -9.35 -11.70 -11.66
C ASP A 53 -9.71 -11.82 -10.19
N LEU A 54 -9.84 -13.05 -9.68
CA LEU A 54 -10.13 -13.27 -8.28
C LEU A 54 -8.99 -12.78 -7.39
N ASP A 55 -7.75 -13.05 -7.80
CA ASP A 55 -6.58 -12.60 -7.06
C ASP A 55 -6.51 -11.07 -7.07
N ALA A 56 -6.83 -10.44 -8.19
CA ALA A 56 -6.87 -8.98 -8.29
C ALA A 56 -7.92 -8.40 -7.33
N ASP A 57 -9.10 -9.03 -7.24
CA ASP A 57 -10.16 -8.59 -6.32
C ASP A 57 -9.73 -8.74 -4.86
N LEU A 58 -9.09 -9.85 -4.52
CA LEU A 58 -8.58 -10.08 -3.17
C LEU A 58 -7.50 -9.08 -2.81
N ALA A 59 -6.60 -8.78 -3.75
CA ALA A 59 -5.55 -7.78 -3.54
C ALA A 59 -6.15 -6.40 -3.34
N ASP A 60 -7.19 -6.04 -4.07
CA ASP A 60 -7.87 -4.76 -3.90
C ASP A 60 -8.52 -4.65 -2.51
N GLU A 61 -9.12 -5.73 -2.02
CA GLU A 61 -9.63 -5.77 -0.65
C GLU A 61 -8.51 -5.59 0.37
N GLN A 62 -7.38 -6.25 0.16
CA GLN A 62 -6.22 -6.11 1.04
C GLN A 62 -5.68 -4.68 1.02
N PHE A 63 -5.68 -4.05 -0.14
CA PHE A 63 -5.23 -2.67 -0.29
C PHE A 63 -6.14 -1.72 0.51
N SER A 64 -7.46 -1.87 0.38
CA SER A 64 -8.42 -1.06 1.10
C SER A 64 -8.28 -1.23 2.62
N ALA A 65 -8.12 -2.47 3.08
CA ALA A 65 -7.90 -2.75 4.51
C ALA A 65 -6.58 -2.16 4.99
N ALA A 66 -5.54 -2.22 4.15
CA ALA A 66 -4.22 -1.67 4.49
C ALA A 66 -4.25 -0.14 4.59
N LEU A 67 -5.01 0.53 3.74
CA LEU A 67 -5.20 1.98 3.83
C LEU A 67 -5.78 2.37 5.19
N GLU A 68 -6.82 1.67 5.63
CA GLU A 68 -7.43 1.90 6.94
C GLU A 68 -6.47 1.57 8.08
N GLU A 69 -5.71 0.51 7.94
CA GLU A 69 -4.72 0.13 8.95
C GLU A 69 -3.62 1.17 9.09
N GLY A 70 -3.13 1.71 7.97
CA GLY A 70 -2.13 2.78 7.98
C GLY A 70 -2.64 4.03 8.68
N LYS A 71 -3.88 4.41 8.39
CA LYS A 71 -4.54 5.54 9.04
C LYS A 71 -4.65 5.32 10.54
N THR A 72 -5.15 4.16 10.95
CA THR A 72 -5.30 3.82 12.36
C THR A 72 -3.94 3.79 13.07
N ALA A 73 -2.91 3.28 12.41
CA ALA A 73 -1.57 3.19 12.99
C ALA A 73 -1.00 4.56 13.29
N VAL A 74 -1.22 5.54 12.41
CA VAL A 74 -0.77 6.92 12.68
C VAL A 74 -1.59 7.54 13.80
N GLU A 75 -2.90 7.36 13.77
CA GLU A 75 -3.79 7.92 14.81
C GLU A 75 -3.49 7.34 16.19
N SER A 76 -3.08 6.08 16.26
CA SER A 76 -2.73 5.43 17.53
C SER A 76 -1.29 5.62 17.95
N GLY A 77 -0.48 6.30 17.14
CA GLY A 77 0.93 6.55 17.45
C GLY A 77 1.87 5.41 17.12
N ARG A 78 1.41 4.36 16.45
CA ARG A 78 2.27 3.25 16.05
C ARG A 78 3.19 3.61 14.89
N ILE A 79 2.75 4.52 14.03
CA ILE A 79 3.56 5.03 12.93
C ILE A 79 3.72 6.54 13.11
N ASP A 80 4.98 7.00 13.08
CA ASP A 80 5.28 8.43 13.11
C ASP A 80 5.03 9.01 11.71
N PRO A 81 4.32 10.15 11.57
CA PRO A 81 4.12 10.77 10.26
C PRO A 81 5.42 11.05 9.49
N ASN A 82 6.51 11.38 10.17
CA ASN A 82 7.80 11.57 9.52
C ASN A 82 8.34 10.27 8.92
N ARG A 83 8.11 9.16 9.58
CA ARG A 83 8.48 7.84 9.08
C ARG A 83 7.64 7.48 7.87
N ALA A 84 6.36 7.85 7.88
CA ALA A 84 5.46 7.63 6.75
C ALA A 84 6.00 8.33 5.50
N GLU A 85 6.54 9.54 5.63
CA GLU A 85 7.14 10.25 4.51
C GLU A 85 8.33 9.49 3.94
N VAL A 86 9.23 8.98 4.80
CA VAL A 86 10.39 8.20 4.36
C VAL A 86 9.93 6.94 3.63
N ASP A 87 8.95 6.24 4.17
CA ASP A 87 8.42 5.02 3.55
C ASP A 87 7.77 5.33 2.21
N LEU A 88 7.07 6.46 2.09
CA LEU A 88 6.46 6.88 0.84
C LEU A 88 7.51 7.19 -0.21
N ASN A 89 8.60 7.85 0.17
CA ASN A 89 9.72 8.13 -0.75
C ASN A 89 10.33 6.83 -1.28
N GLU A 90 10.53 5.85 -0.42
CA GLU A 90 11.03 4.54 -0.82
C GLU A 90 10.06 3.84 -1.77
N LEU A 91 8.77 3.93 -1.49
CA LEU A 91 7.74 3.36 -2.35
C LEU A 91 7.75 4.00 -3.73
N GLU A 92 7.86 5.33 -3.81
CA GLU A 92 7.97 6.02 -5.09
C GLU A 92 9.15 5.54 -5.91
N GLN A 93 10.30 5.35 -5.26
CA GLN A 93 11.49 4.85 -5.94
C GLN A 93 11.29 3.44 -6.48
N LYS A 94 10.64 2.59 -5.71
CA LYS A 94 10.33 1.22 -6.17
C LYS A 94 9.37 1.23 -7.35
N LEU A 95 8.34 2.07 -7.31
CA LEU A 95 7.37 2.16 -8.39
C LEU A 95 8.00 2.72 -9.66
N SER A 96 8.99 3.59 -9.53
CA SER A 96 9.71 4.14 -10.68
C SER A 96 10.57 3.09 -11.38
N ALA A 97 10.94 2.02 -10.68
CA ALA A 97 11.74 0.93 -11.25
C ALA A 97 10.89 -0.06 -12.05
N TYR A 98 9.59 0.00 -11.93
CA TYR A 98 8.68 -0.82 -12.69
C TYR A 98 8.21 -0.07 -13.93
#